data_d04c63d75b9ec22463dc6e3a089a118a
#
_entry.id   d04c63d75b9ec22463dc6e3a089a118a
#
_cell.length_a   1.000
_cell.length_b   1.000
_cell.length_c   1.000
_cell.angle_alpha   90.00
_cell.angle_beta   90.00
_cell.angle_gamma   90.00
#
_symmetry.space_group_name_H-M   'P 1'
#
loop_
_entity.id
_entity.type
_entity.pdbx_description
1 polymer ?
#
loop_
_entity_poly.entity_id
_entity_poly.type
_entity_poly.pdbx_seq_one_letter_code
_entity_poly.pdbx_strand_id
1 'polypeptide(L)'
;ISGRFRSDSLQLLNDTSLRVTGHVELGVLSGDPSGTTNIAHIYAKDESSSAEVFVRDEAGNVTKISPHNEQGEWEYYSRNTKTGKTVRVNMEEMIRDIEQLTGKTYIQDK
;
A
#
# COMPACT_ATOMS: atom_id res chain seq x y z
N ILE A 1 -11.32 -8.70 -27.44
CA ILE A 1 -12.45 -9.16 -26.64
C ILE A 1 -12.97 -7.99 -25.83
N SER A 2 -14.20 -7.64 -26.00
CA SER A 2 -14.85 -6.73 -25.07
C SER A 2 -15.71 -7.55 -24.12
N GLY A 3 -15.51 -7.36 -22.85
CA GLY A 3 -16.25 -8.11 -21.84
C GLY A 3 -15.54 -8.18 -20.51
N ARG A 4 -16.07 -9.00 -19.65
CA ARG A 4 -15.58 -9.15 -18.30
C ARG A 4 -15.18 -10.58 -18.04
N PHE A 5 -14.08 -10.76 -17.34
CA PHE A 5 -13.83 -12.01 -16.66
C PHE A 5 -14.74 -12.10 -15.44
N ARG A 6 -15.47 -13.20 -15.36
CA ARG A 6 -16.29 -13.49 -14.19
C ARG A 6 -15.75 -14.78 -13.57
N SER A 7 -14.84 -14.62 -12.64
CA SER A 7 -14.20 -15.73 -11.99
C SER A 7 -13.75 -15.31 -10.61
N ASP A 8 -13.71 -16.27 -9.70
CA ASP A 8 -13.20 -16.01 -8.35
C ASP A 8 -11.70 -15.74 -8.36
N SER A 9 -11.00 -16.23 -9.37
CA SER A 9 -9.57 -15.97 -9.51
C SER A 9 -9.15 -16.09 -10.97
N LEU A 10 -8.08 -15.37 -11.29
CA LEU A 10 -7.35 -15.51 -12.55
C LEU A 10 -5.93 -15.91 -12.20
N GLN A 11 -5.47 -17.05 -12.71
CA GLN A 11 -4.10 -17.51 -12.48
C GLN A 11 -3.31 -17.52 -13.78
N LEU A 12 -2.10 -17.01 -13.71
CA LEU A 12 -1.10 -17.10 -14.77
C LEU A 12 0.02 -17.98 -14.27
N LEU A 13 0.28 -19.08 -14.94
CA LEU A 13 1.19 -20.12 -14.48
C LEU A 13 2.41 -20.26 -15.38
N ASN A 14 3.42 -20.99 -14.89
CA ASN A 14 4.62 -21.33 -15.65
C ASN A 14 5.42 -20.12 -16.13
N ASP A 15 5.85 -19.29 -15.19
CA ASP A 15 6.67 -18.11 -15.47
C ASP A 15 6.02 -17.11 -16.42
N THR A 16 4.68 -17.11 -16.46
CA THR A 16 3.91 -16.15 -17.25
C THR A 16 3.84 -14.82 -16.51
N SER A 17 3.83 -13.73 -17.27
CA SER A 17 3.66 -12.40 -16.69
C SER A 17 2.36 -11.77 -17.16
N LEU A 18 1.84 -10.85 -16.35
CA LEU A 18 0.71 -10.00 -16.72
C LEU A 18 1.24 -8.65 -17.17
N ARG A 19 0.88 -8.25 -18.39
CA ARG A 19 1.26 -6.94 -18.92
C ARG A 19 0.01 -6.12 -19.15
N VAL A 20 -0.04 -4.93 -18.55
CA VAL A 20 -1.16 -4.01 -18.67
C VAL A 20 -0.64 -2.69 -19.23
N THR A 21 -1.17 -2.26 -20.39
CA THR A 21 -0.75 -1.00 -21.01
C THR A 21 -1.43 0.20 -20.37
N GLY A 22 -2.60 0.03 -19.81
CA GLY A 22 -3.30 1.09 -19.08
C GLY A 22 -2.94 1.11 -17.60
N HIS A 23 -3.95 1.14 -16.78
CA HIS A 23 -3.78 1.10 -15.33
C HIS A 23 -4.58 -0.07 -14.75
N VAL A 24 -4.27 -0.43 -13.51
CA VAL A 24 -5.01 -1.46 -12.77
C VAL A 24 -5.88 -0.76 -11.74
N GLU A 25 -7.17 -1.07 -11.74
CA GLU A 25 -8.09 -0.58 -10.72
C GLU A 25 -8.34 -1.69 -9.72
N LEU A 26 -8.10 -1.40 -8.44
CA LEU A 26 -8.27 -2.36 -7.35
C LEU A 26 -9.47 -1.94 -6.52
N GLY A 27 -10.51 -2.78 -6.49
CA GLY A 27 -11.64 -2.56 -5.60
C GLY A 27 -11.24 -2.82 -4.15
N VAL A 28 -11.87 -2.11 -3.22
CA VAL A 28 -11.53 -2.24 -1.80
C VAL A 28 -11.99 -3.57 -1.21
N LEU A 29 -11.16 -4.15 -0.37
CA LEU A 29 -11.51 -5.30 0.44
C LEU A 29 -12.05 -4.84 1.79
N SER A 30 -12.82 -5.69 2.45
CA SER A 30 -13.36 -5.39 3.79
C SER A 30 -12.29 -5.50 4.89
N GLY A 31 -11.15 -6.11 4.59
CA GLY A 31 -10.06 -6.27 5.53
C GLY A 31 -8.81 -6.78 4.82
N ASP A 32 -7.77 -7.04 5.58
CA ASP A 32 -6.53 -7.55 5.02
C ASP A 32 -6.69 -9.00 4.59
N PRO A 33 -6.11 -9.41 3.45
CA PRO A 33 -6.18 -10.81 3.02
C PRO A 33 -5.42 -11.72 4.00
N SER A 34 -5.90 -12.95 4.12
CA SER A 34 -5.22 -13.97 4.92
C SER A 34 -3.90 -14.37 4.29
N GLY A 35 -2.95 -14.78 5.13
CA GLY A 35 -1.64 -15.22 4.64
C GLY A 35 -1.72 -16.53 3.89
N THR A 36 -0.89 -16.65 2.86
CA THR A 36 -0.72 -17.87 2.07
C THR A 36 0.76 -18.11 1.90
N THR A 37 1.19 -19.37 2.06
CA THR A 37 2.60 -19.73 1.96
C THR A 37 3.18 -19.33 0.59
N ASN A 38 4.32 -18.65 0.62
CA ASN A 38 5.05 -18.19 -0.57
C ASN A 38 4.26 -17.23 -1.46
N ILE A 39 3.29 -16.50 -0.89
CA ILE A 39 2.49 -15.54 -1.63
C ILE A 39 2.50 -14.20 -0.90
N ALA A 40 2.74 -13.13 -1.65
CA ALA A 40 2.53 -11.75 -1.21
C ALA A 40 1.32 -11.18 -1.93
N HIS A 41 0.67 -10.20 -1.32
CA HIS A 41 -0.56 -9.60 -1.84
C HIS A 41 -0.39 -8.10 -2.09
N ILE A 42 -1.04 -7.62 -3.15
CA ILE A 42 -1.29 -6.19 -3.35
C ILE A 42 -2.80 -5.99 -3.45
N TYR A 43 -3.35 -5.01 -2.75
CA TYR A 43 -4.80 -4.83 -2.66
C TYR A 43 -5.14 -3.41 -2.23
N ALA A 44 -6.43 -3.07 -2.37
CA ALA A 44 -6.96 -1.82 -1.85
C ALA A 44 -7.84 -2.07 -0.65
N LYS A 45 -7.82 -1.16 0.30
CA LYS A 45 -8.66 -1.18 1.49
C LYS A 45 -8.97 0.26 1.87
N ASP A 46 -10.18 0.49 2.38
CA ASP A 46 -10.54 1.82 2.87
C ASP A 46 -9.79 2.16 4.15
N GLU A 47 -9.26 3.37 4.18
CA GLU A 47 -8.77 3.99 5.39
C GLU A 47 -9.44 5.35 5.47
N SER A 48 -10.29 5.55 6.50
CA SER A 48 -11.07 6.77 6.66
C SER A 48 -11.87 7.14 5.40
N SER A 49 -12.53 6.14 4.81
CA SER A 49 -13.36 6.27 3.61
C SER A 49 -12.58 6.63 2.34
N SER A 50 -11.26 6.47 2.36
CA SER A 50 -10.42 6.64 1.18
C SER A 50 -9.82 5.30 0.79
N ALA A 51 -9.96 4.90 -0.48
CA ALA A 51 -9.35 3.68 -0.98
C ALA A 51 -7.84 3.87 -1.06
N GLU A 52 -7.10 3.10 -0.28
CA GLU A 52 -5.65 3.15 -0.22
C GLU A 52 -5.07 1.82 -0.67
N VAL A 53 -3.86 1.84 -1.20
CA VAL A 53 -3.20 0.63 -1.69
C VAL A 53 -2.24 0.10 -0.64
N PHE A 54 -2.33 -1.21 -0.42
CA PHE A 54 -1.51 -1.90 0.57
C PHE A 54 -0.82 -3.09 -0.06
N VAL A 55 0.28 -3.50 0.55
CA VAL A 55 0.91 -4.80 0.27
C VAL A 55 0.96 -5.59 1.57
N ARG A 56 0.85 -6.92 1.44
CA ARG A 56 0.98 -7.85 2.57
C ARG A 56 2.00 -8.91 2.20
N ASP A 57 3.02 -9.07 3.03
CA ASP A 57 4.00 -10.14 2.83
C ASP A 57 3.54 -11.43 3.56
N GLU A 58 4.28 -12.50 3.34
CA GLU A 58 3.96 -13.78 3.96
C GLU A 58 4.02 -13.71 5.49
N ALA A 59 4.94 -12.93 6.02
CA ALA A 59 5.12 -12.79 7.47
C ALA A 59 4.00 -12.00 8.16
N GLY A 60 3.06 -11.45 7.40
CA GLY A 60 1.93 -10.73 7.95
C GLY A 60 2.13 -9.23 8.09
N ASN A 61 3.19 -8.69 7.51
CA ASN A 61 3.38 -7.24 7.50
C ASN A 61 2.49 -6.62 6.44
N VAL A 62 1.60 -5.73 6.87
CA VAL A 62 0.72 -4.95 6.01
C VAL A 62 1.27 -3.54 5.94
N THR A 63 1.68 -3.12 4.77
CA THR A 63 2.30 -1.81 4.55
C THR A 63 1.48 -1.02 3.56
N LYS A 64 1.15 0.22 3.93
CA LYS A 64 0.42 1.13 3.06
C LYS A 64 1.40 1.74 2.06
N ILE A 65 1.11 1.62 0.77
CA ILE A 65 1.98 2.14 -0.27
C ILE A 65 1.45 3.39 -0.96
N SER A 66 0.19 3.77 -0.71
CA SER A 66 -0.28 5.11 -1.03
C SER A 66 0.01 6.00 0.19
N PRO A 67 1.04 6.85 0.14
CA PRO A 67 1.77 7.29 1.34
C PRO A 67 1.22 8.58 1.99
N HIS A 68 -0.09 8.77 2.03
CA HIS A 68 -0.67 9.99 2.57
C HIS A 68 -1.64 9.70 3.71
N ASN A 69 -1.61 10.54 4.76
CA ASN A 69 -2.61 10.47 5.82
C ASN A 69 -3.85 11.29 5.44
N GLU A 70 -4.81 11.41 6.38
CA GLU A 70 -6.06 12.12 6.12
C GLU A 70 -5.87 13.60 5.80
N GLN A 71 -4.79 14.20 6.26
CA GLN A 71 -4.44 15.59 6.01
C GLN A 71 -3.63 15.78 4.73
N GLY A 72 -3.39 14.70 3.98
CA GLY A 72 -2.58 14.73 2.77
C GLY A 72 -1.09 14.81 3.03
N GLU A 73 -0.65 14.61 4.25
CA GLU A 73 0.76 14.61 4.61
C GLU A 73 1.40 13.24 4.35
N TRP A 74 2.66 13.25 4.00
CA TRP A 74 3.39 12.04 3.66
C TRP A 74 3.65 11.19 4.90
N GLU A 75 3.27 9.91 4.82
CA GLU A 75 3.26 9.00 5.97
C GLU A 75 3.82 7.64 5.59
N TYR A 76 4.56 7.01 6.52
CA TYR A 76 4.87 5.59 6.43
C TYR A 76 4.01 4.85 7.44
N TYR A 77 3.34 3.78 7.00
CA TYR A 77 2.53 2.95 7.90
C TYR A 77 2.75 1.47 7.58
N SER A 78 3.02 0.68 8.64
CA SER A 78 3.13 -0.76 8.53
C SER A 78 2.67 -1.40 9.83
N ARG A 79 1.90 -2.48 9.73
CA ARG A 79 1.43 -3.24 10.88
C ARG A 79 1.61 -4.73 10.61
N ASN A 80 2.16 -5.46 11.60
CA ASN A 80 2.23 -6.91 11.52
C ASN A 80 0.94 -7.51 12.10
N THR A 81 0.23 -8.30 11.28
CA THR A 81 -1.07 -8.86 11.66
C THR A 81 -0.96 -9.97 12.71
N LYS A 82 0.22 -10.60 12.84
CA LYS A 82 0.44 -11.69 13.80
C LYS A 82 0.86 -11.17 15.17
N THR A 83 1.73 -10.17 15.21
CA THR A 83 2.29 -9.63 16.47
C THR A 83 1.59 -8.34 16.91
N GLY A 84 0.92 -7.66 15.99
CA GLY A 84 0.32 -6.35 16.24
C GLY A 84 1.31 -5.20 16.26
N LYS A 85 2.60 -5.47 16.01
CA LYS A 85 3.60 -4.40 15.94
C LYS A 85 3.22 -3.41 14.86
N THR A 86 3.10 -2.14 15.23
CA THR A 86 2.66 -1.09 14.33
C THR A 86 3.66 0.06 14.34
N VAL A 87 4.01 0.53 13.17
CA VAL A 87 4.83 1.73 12.98
C VAL A 87 4.03 2.69 12.12
N ARG A 88 3.77 3.88 12.64
CA ARG A 88 3.13 4.96 11.89
C ARG A 88 3.97 6.21 12.10
N VAL A 89 4.51 6.75 11.02
CA VAL A 89 5.42 7.90 11.06
C VAL A 89 4.92 8.97 10.12
N ASN A 90 4.69 10.17 10.65
CA ASN A 90 4.46 11.33 9.79
C ASN A 90 5.81 11.76 9.23
N MET A 91 6.13 11.27 8.05
CA MET A 91 7.42 11.50 7.40
C MET A 91 7.62 12.95 7.02
N GLU A 92 6.55 13.59 6.57
CA GLU A 92 6.63 14.99 6.15
C GLU A 92 6.97 15.88 7.32
N GLU A 93 6.26 15.73 8.45
CA GLU A 93 6.52 16.51 9.66
C GLU A 93 7.93 16.26 10.18
N MET A 94 8.36 15.01 10.21
CA MET A 94 9.69 14.64 10.66
C MET A 94 10.77 15.32 9.81
N ILE A 95 10.60 15.30 8.49
CA ILE A 95 11.57 15.91 7.58
C ILE A 95 11.58 17.43 7.76
N ARG A 96 10.42 18.06 7.94
CA ARG A 96 10.36 19.51 8.16
C ARG A 96 11.06 19.92 9.47
N ASP A 97 10.94 19.10 10.51
CA ASP A 97 11.66 19.32 11.76
C ASP A 97 13.18 19.22 11.54
N ILE A 98 13.62 18.26 10.76
CA ILE A 98 15.04 18.12 10.41
C ILE A 98 15.53 19.33 9.62
N GLU A 99 14.71 19.81 8.69
CA GLU A 99 15.03 21.03 7.93
C GLU A 99 15.24 22.22 8.85
N GLN A 100 14.38 22.39 9.87
CA GLN A 100 14.53 23.48 10.83
C GLN A 100 15.82 23.34 11.65
N LEU A 101 16.15 22.12 12.06
CA LEU A 101 17.34 21.87 12.87
C LEU A 101 18.63 22.05 12.08
N THR A 102 18.66 21.67 10.83
CA THR A 102 19.87 21.66 10.01
C THR A 102 20.02 22.88 9.11
N GLY A 103 18.94 23.60 8.83
CA GLY A 103 18.93 24.68 7.85
C GLY A 103 18.99 24.21 6.40
N LYS A 104 18.89 22.88 6.17
CA LYS A 104 18.90 22.32 4.82
C LYS A 104 17.46 22.14 4.32
N THR A 105 17.29 22.11 3.01
CA THR A 105 16.00 21.88 2.36
C THR A 105 16.00 20.49 1.73
N TYR A 106 15.07 19.64 2.18
CA TYR A 106 14.86 18.30 1.62
C TYR A 106 13.56 18.23 0.83
N ILE A 107 12.50 18.87 1.33
CA ILE A 107 11.21 18.92 0.65
C ILE A 107 11.18 20.14 -0.25
N GLN A 108 10.96 19.91 -1.53
CA GLN A 108 10.87 21.01 -2.50
C GLN A 108 9.41 21.23 -2.86
N ASP A 109 8.82 22.24 -2.27
CA ASP A 109 7.45 22.66 -2.58
C ASP A 109 7.47 23.45 -3.88
N LYS A 110 6.64 23.04 -4.84
CA LYS A 110 6.56 23.73 -6.13
C LYS A 110 5.13 24.04 -6.49
#